data_6a175c8c03a59d3b93135692292e57af
#
_entry.id   6a175c8c03a59d3b93135692292e57af
#
_cell.length_a   1.000
_cell.length_b   1.000
_cell.length_c   1.000
_cell.angle_alpha   90.00
_cell.angle_beta   90.00
_cell.angle_gamma   90.00
#
_symmetry.space_group_name_H-M   'P 1'
#
loop_
_entity.id
_entity.type
_entity.pdbx_description
1 polymer ?
#
loop_
_entity_poly.entity_id
_entity_poly.type
_entity_poly.pdbx_seq_one_letter_code
_entity_poly.pdbx_strand_id
1 'polypeptide(L)'
;TEIQANGDIRFATDFTPRNVRYEVITSSIDFSPFTSSNSLSGSEFTGTETATSDLSAAAPQPQRTNDIRLPFEALQSFNVLGSVAIESITANDLIIQDVNFFTNLEDGVLDIELQPTSLYGGSMQGLLRVDGGGNAPTLNTQLELDQLSIMEFLPAISRLNTVTGRIEVDASFAATGSSTNELLDTLNGSTTFAISDNTVDIGLIKQVFTEIAALSPTGESIQQWPDVIQFGELGGYILMEGGITDSQEIKLRMDNFDISGTGGIDLAARTFDYDLELALLGPPVAQTIPINELYHNVPWPVNCNARFNDEVSQYCRPDFSRAREIFTQLGTNALRNQLQNRLTDQVPEELQDTARSILRSILD
;
A
#
# COMPACT_ATOMS: atom_id res chain seq x y z
N THR A 1 -9.28 31.51 10.45
CA THR A 1 -7.81 31.38 10.25
C THR A 1 -7.17 32.74 10.40
N GLU A 2 -6.26 32.89 11.33
CA GLU A 2 -5.45 34.11 11.48
C GLU A 2 -4.13 33.89 10.75
N ILE A 3 -3.77 34.78 9.84
CA ILE A 3 -2.52 34.70 9.09
C ILE A 3 -1.68 35.93 9.47
N GLN A 4 -0.48 35.71 9.99
CA GLN A 4 0.52 36.72 10.22
C GLN A 4 1.62 36.54 9.18
N ALA A 5 1.92 37.56 8.40
CA ALA A 5 2.95 37.53 7.40
C ALA A 5 3.88 38.73 7.54
N ASN A 6 5.18 38.44 7.57
CA ASN A 6 6.25 39.44 7.52
C ASN A 6 7.08 39.18 6.25
N GLY A 7 7.57 40.24 5.60
CA GLY A 7 8.43 40.08 4.45
C GLY A 7 8.86 41.35 3.80
N ASP A 8 9.84 41.26 2.93
CA ASP A 8 10.27 42.31 2.05
C ASP A 8 10.30 41.81 0.59
N ILE A 9 9.88 42.70 -0.31
CA ILE A 9 9.85 42.46 -1.74
C ILE A 9 10.73 43.47 -2.43
N ARG A 10 11.70 43.02 -3.18
CA ARG A 10 12.52 43.86 -4.05
C ARG A 10 12.05 43.75 -5.48
N PHE A 11 11.79 44.89 -6.06
CA PHE A 11 11.34 45.00 -7.45
C PHE A 11 12.49 45.38 -8.39
N ALA A 12 12.42 44.91 -9.61
CA ALA A 12 13.23 45.42 -10.71
C ALA A 12 12.72 46.78 -11.18
N THR A 13 13.44 47.42 -12.10
CA THR A 13 13.08 48.75 -12.65
C THR A 13 11.75 48.71 -13.46
N ASP A 14 11.31 47.55 -13.90
CA ASP A 14 10.03 47.32 -14.59
C ASP A 14 8.89 46.93 -13.60
N PHE A 15 9.12 47.09 -12.29
CA PHE A 15 8.20 46.70 -11.20
C PHE A 15 7.90 45.22 -11.10
N THR A 16 8.69 44.35 -11.74
CA THR A 16 8.58 42.89 -11.50
C THR A 16 9.29 42.52 -10.19
N PRO A 17 8.69 41.67 -9.33
CA PRO A 17 9.34 41.22 -8.11
C PRO A 17 10.52 40.27 -8.50
N ARG A 18 11.73 40.58 -8.04
CA ARG A 18 12.93 39.76 -8.29
C ARG A 18 13.38 38.95 -7.08
N ASN A 19 13.21 39.51 -5.90
CA ASN A 19 13.57 38.86 -4.66
C ASN A 19 12.45 39.07 -3.65
N VAL A 20 11.95 37.95 -3.13
CA VAL A 20 10.91 37.94 -2.10
C VAL A 20 11.46 37.22 -0.87
N ARG A 21 11.41 37.90 0.28
CA ARG A 21 11.63 37.26 1.57
C ARG A 21 10.34 37.30 2.36
N TYR A 22 10.01 36.18 2.99
CA TYR A 22 8.79 36.10 3.77
C TYR A 22 8.93 35.19 4.98
N GLU A 23 8.12 35.45 5.97
CA GLU A 23 7.83 34.57 7.10
C GLU A 23 6.32 34.59 7.29
N VAL A 24 5.69 33.41 7.25
CA VAL A 24 4.24 33.26 7.40
C VAL A 24 3.96 32.37 8.58
N ILE A 25 3.09 32.82 9.47
CA ILE A 25 2.61 32.05 10.62
C ILE A 25 1.09 32.02 10.53
N THR A 26 0.50 30.84 10.58
CA THR A 26 -0.95 30.67 10.57
C THR A 26 -1.38 29.57 11.53
N SER A 27 -2.59 29.72 12.12
CA SER A 27 -3.11 28.74 13.08
C SER A 27 -3.58 27.44 12.38
N SER A 28 -4.33 27.55 11.30
CA SER A 28 -4.83 26.37 10.62
C SER A 28 -5.19 26.64 9.16
N ILE A 29 -4.98 25.66 8.32
CA ILE A 29 -5.41 25.66 6.91
C ILE A 29 -6.22 24.40 6.65
N ASP A 30 -7.43 24.57 6.08
CA ASP A 30 -8.28 23.47 5.64
C ASP A 30 -8.29 23.39 4.11
N PHE A 31 -7.72 22.32 3.58
CA PHE A 31 -7.70 22.00 2.15
C PHE A 31 -8.84 21.07 1.72
N SER A 32 -9.69 20.58 2.63
CA SER A 32 -10.78 19.65 2.32
C SER A 32 -11.71 20.16 1.21
N PRO A 33 -12.04 21.46 1.11
CA PRO A 33 -12.85 21.98 0.01
C PRO A 33 -12.21 21.84 -1.37
N PHE A 34 -10.88 21.74 -1.45
CA PHE A 34 -10.12 21.62 -2.70
C PHE A 34 -9.80 20.18 -3.08
N THR A 35 -9.85 19.27 -2.11
CA THR A 35 -9.57 17.83 -2.32
C THR A 35 -10.84 17.02 -2.54
N SER A 36 -11.99 17.53 -2.12
CA SER A 36 -13.28 16.93 -2.45
C SER A 36 -13.50 17.08 -3.95
N SER A 37 -13.41 16.00 -4.70
CA SER A 37 -13.92 15.96 -6.07
C SER A 37 -15.42 16.27 -6.00
N ASN A 38 -15.78 17.53 -6.24
CA ASN A 38 -17.16 17.90 -6.51
C ASN A 38 -17.63 17.05 -7.70
N SER A 39 -18.35 15.99 -7.41
CA SER A 39 -19.30 15.46 -8.38
C SER A 39 -20.25 16.62 -8.69
N LEU A 40 -19.94 17.36 -9.74
CA LEU A 40 -20.90 18.23 -10.39
C LEU A 40 -22.08 17.35 -10.80
N SER A 41 -23.02 17.19 -9.89
CA SER A 41 -24.37 16.77 -10.14
C SER A 41 -25.00 17.90 -10.99
N GLY A 42 -24.75 17.85 -12.27
CA GLY A 42 -25.18 18.85 -13.23
C GLY A 42 -25.91 18.20 -14.39
N SER A 43 -27.21 18.45 -14.42
CA SER A 43 -28.15 18.29 -15.53
C SER A 43 -28.56 16.86 -15.90
N GLU A 44 -29.76 16.53 -15.45
CA GLU A 44 -30.67 15.59 -16.07
C GLU A 44 -30.69 15.83 -17.60
N PHE A 45 -30.10 14.90 -18.35
CA PHE A 45 -30.44 14.72 -19.76
C PHE A 45 -31.40 13.53 -19.82
N THR A 46 -32.69 13.82 -19.85
CA THR A 46 -33.74 12.87 -20.21
C THR A 46 -33.58 12.50 -21.69
N GLY A 47 -32.90 11.39 -21.92
CA GLY A 47 -32.82 10.73 -23.22
C GLY A 47 -33.16 9.26 -23.06
N THR A 48 -34.38 8.92 -23.38
CA THR A 48 -34.87 7.54 -23.49
C THR A 48 -34.19 6.88 -24.69
N GLU A 49 -33.23 5.98 -24.44
CA GLU A 49 -32.78 5.02 -25.45
C GLU A 49 -32.72 3.61 -24.88
N THR A 50 -33.34 2.74 -25.62
CA THR A 50 -33.62 1.33 -25.40
C THR A 50 -32.32 0.54 -25.28
N ALA A 51 -32.10 -0.09 -24.11
CA ALA A 51 -30.94 -0.96 -23.86
C ALA A 51 -31.11 -2.28 -24.60
N THR A 52 -30.24 -2.56 -25.55
CA THR A 52 -29.89 -3.91 -25.99
C THR A 52 -28.70 -4.38 -25.17
N SER A 53 -28.93 -5.45 -24.41
CA SER A 53 -27.97 -6.13 -23.57
C SER A 53 -26.91 -6.85 -24.40
N ASP A 54 -25.69 -6.32 -24.46
CA ASP A 54 -24.49 -7.09 -24.79
C ASP A 54 -23.64 -7.20 -23.53
N LEU A 55 -23.66 -8.39 -22.91
CA LEU A 55 -22.81 -8.79 -21.80
C LEU A 55 -21.42 -9.13 -22.35
N SER A 56 -20.64 -8.11 -22.66
CA SER A 56 -19.19 -8.25 -22.74
C SER A 56 -18.63 -7.43 -21.58
N ALA A 57 -18.20 -8.10 -20.51
CA ALA A 57 -17.53 -7.46 -19.39
C ALA A 57 -16.16 -6.93 -19.89
N ALA A 58 -16.17 -5.69 -20.36
CA ALA A 58 -14.93 -4.95 -20.56
C ALA A 58 -14.29 -4.72 -19.18
N ALA A 59 -13.00 -5.02 -19.05
CA ALA A 59 -12.22 -4.65 -17.89
C ALA A 59 -12.43 -3.15 -17.59
N PRO A 60 -12.54 -2.76 -16.29
CA PRO A 60 -12.75 -1.38 -15.93
C PRO A 60 -11.59 -0.53 -16.46
N GLN A 61 -11.93 0.40 -17.36
CA GLN A 61 -10.93 1.34 -17.85
C GLN A 61 -10.43 2.21 -16.70
N PRO A 62 -9.13 2.43 -16.56
CA PRO A 62 -8.59 3.29 -15.52
C PRO A 62 -9.18 4.70 -15.67
N GLN A 63 -9.85 5.18 -14.63
CA GLN A 63 -10.29 6.57 -14.56
C GLN A 63 -9.04 7.39 -14.17
N ARG A 64 -8.36 7.97 -15.17
CA ARG A 64 -7.31 8.94 -14.92
C ARG A 64 -7.88 10.13 -14.17
N THR A 65 -7.14 10.66 -13.20
CA THR A 65 -7.44 11.92 -12.54
C THR A 65 -7.46 13.05 -13.56
N ASN A 66 -8.23 14.11 -13.30
CA ASN A 66 -8.17 15.29 -14.16
C ASN A 66 -6.73 15.80 -14.23
N ASP A 67 -6.18 15.91 -15.44
CA ASP A 67 -4.82 16.38 -15.66
C ASP A 67 -4.72 17.87 -15.32
N ILE A 68 -3.91 18.20 -14.32
CA ILE A 68 -3.68 19.58 -13.88
C ILE A 68 -2.31 20.02 -14.36
N ARG A 69 -2.27 21.05 -15.18
CA ARG A 69 -1.01 21.66 -15.59
C ARG A 69 -0.44 22.50 -14.45
N LEU A 70 0.80 22.26 -14.09
CA LEU A 70 1.48 22.95 -13.00
C LEU A 70 2.25 24.18 -13.54
N PRO A 71 2.22 25.34 -12.85
CA PRO A 71 2.77 26.59 -13.35
C PRO A 71 4.29 26.70 -13.12
N PHE A 72 5.07 25.72 -13.55
CA PHE A 72 6.53 25.70 -13.35
C PHE A 72 7.26 26.87 -14.00
N GLU A 73 6.71 27.46 -15.07
CA GLU A 73 7.26 28.64 -15.73
C GLU A 73 7.36 29.84 -14.77
N ALA A 74 6.49 29.92 -13.76
CA ALA A 74 6.51 30.97 -12.76
C ALA A 74 7.78 30.93 -11.89
N LEU A 75 8.40 29.74 -11.72
CA LEU A 75 9.62 29.59 -10.93
C LEU A 75 10.81 30.37 -11.48
N GLN A 76 10.81 30.67 -12.78
CA GLN A 76 11.88 31.43 -13.43
C GLN A 76 11.76 32.96 -13.27
N SER A 77 10.62 33.43 -12.72
CA SER A 77 10.30 34.84 -12.74
C SER A 77 10.89 35.63 -11.57
N PHE A 78 11.19 34.97 -10.45
CA PHE A 78 11.64 35.62 -9.23
C PHE A 78 12.38 34.65 -8.29
N ASN A 79 13.14 35.20 -7.36
CA ASN A 79 13.78 34.44 -6.29
C ASN A 79 12.98 34.57 -5.00
N VAL A 80 12.86 33.49 -4.25
CA VAL A 80 12.12 33.46 -2.96
C VAL A 80 12.98 32.82 -1.90
N LEU A 81 13.01 33.41 -0.73
CA LEU A 81 13.56 32.80 0.48
C LEU A 81 12.58 33.04 1.63
N GLY A 82 12.13 31.99 2.26
CA GLY A 82 11.19 32.15 3.36
C GLY A 82 10.92 30.92 4.17
N SER A 83 10.08 31.10 5.16
CA SER A 83 9.59 30.05 6.03
C SER A 83 8.08 30.17 6.24
N VAL A 84 7.44 29.03 6.44
CA VAL A 84 6.04 28.94 6.79
C VAL A 84 5.90 28.05 8.01
N ALA A 85 5.17 28.54 9.01
CA ALA A 85 4.79 27.79 10.19
C ALA A 85 3.26 27.72 10.26
N ILE A 86 2.72 26.51 10.29
CA ILE A 86 1.28 26.24 10.31
C ILE A 86 1.00 25.31 11.49
N GLU A 87 0.13 25.73 12.41
CA GLU A 87 -0.22 24.91 13.58
C GLU A 87 -0.91 23.61 13.17
N SER A 88 -1.82 23.66 12.18
CA SER A 88 -2.43 22.46 11.62
C SER A 88 -2.87 22.60 10.17
N ILE A 89 -2.71 21.53 9.39
CA ILE A 89 -3.26 21.36 8.05
C ILE A 89 -4.27 20.24 8.09
N THR A 90 -5.47 20.48 7.56
CA THR A 90 -6.52 19.48 7.38
C THR A 90 -6.79 19.30 5.88
N ALA A 91 -6.82 18.05 5.41
CA ALA A 91 -7.20 17.70 4.06
C ALA A 91 -8.04 16.41 4.08
N ASN A 92 -9.36 16.55 4.04
CA ASN A 92 -10.33 15.47 4.33
C ASN A 92 -10.06 14.88 5.73
N ASP A 93 -9.73 13.58 5.80
CA ASP A 93 -9.45 12.87 7.04
C ASP A 93 -7.97 12.96 7.47
N LEU A 94 -7.11 13.57 6.64
CA LEU A 94 -5.70 13.76 6.95
C LEU A 94 -5.51 15.03 7.80
N ILE A 95 -4.86 14.88 8.95
CA ILE A 95 -4.51 16.00 9.85
C ILE A 95 -3.00 15.96 10.12
N ILE A 96 -2.33 17.07 9.79
CA ILE A 96 -0.90 17.26 10.01
C ILE A 96 -0.75 18.44 10.96
N GLN A 97 0.06 18.31 12.01
CA GLN A 97 0.26 19.34 13.04
C GLN A 97 1.71 19.83 13.05
N ASP A 98 1.91 21.05 13.55
CA ASP A 98 3.23 21.67 13.72
C ASP A 98 4.05 21.72 12.43
N VAL A 99 3.39 22.07 11.30
CA VAL A 99 3.99 22.09 9.98
C VAL A 99 4.91 23.29 9.83
N ASN A 100 6.20 23.02 9.68
CA ASN A 100 7.21 24.04 9.43
C ASN A 100 8.00 23.68 8.19
N PHE A 101 8.07 24.58 7.21
CA PHE A 101 8.90 24.36 6.06
C PHE A 101 9.65 25.62 5.63
N PHE A 102 10.83 25.41 5.08
CA PHE A 102 11.64 26.44 4.44
C PHE A 102 11.52 26.33 2.95
N THR A 103 11.54 27.49 2.28
CA THR A 103 11.54 27.55 0.82
C THR A 103 12.73 28.38 0.34
N ASN A 104 13.42 27.88 -0.67
CA ASN A 104 14.43 28.60 -1.40
C ASN A 104 14.16 28.42 -2.89
N LEU A 105 13.84 29.49 -3.59
CA LEU A 105 13.70 29.53 -5.04
C LEU A 105 14.79 30.46 -5.60
N GLU A 106 15.71 29.89 -6.35
CA GLU A 106 16.80 30.63 -6.99
C GLU A 106 17.03 30.09 -8.41
N ASP A 107 17.07 30.98 -9.39
CA ASP A 107 17.32 30.64 -10.79
C ASP A 107 16.41 29.55 -11.36
N GLY A 108 15.14 29.53 -10.94
CA GLY A 108 14.15 28.56 -11.40
C GLY A 108 14.17 27.20 -10.68
N VAL A 109 15.04 27.04 -9.68
CA VAL A 109 15.12 25.85 -8.83
C VAL A 109 14.48 26.17 -7.48
N LEU A 110 13.43 25.43 -7.14
CA LEU A 110 12.71 25.51 -5.87
C LEU A 110 13.09 24.35 -4.96
N ASP A 111 13.67 24.65 -3.81
CA ASP A 111 13.88 23.70 -2.73
C ASP A 111 12.87 24.01 -1.60
N ILE A 112 12.13 22.98 -1.17
CA ILE A 112 11.23 23.01 -0.01
C ILE A 112 11.70 21.95 0.98
N GLU A 113 12.06 22.38 2.17
CA GLU A 113 12.49 21.51 3.26
C GLU A 113 11.42 21.48 4.35
N LEU A 114 10.74 20.36 4.49
CA LEU A 114 9.79 20.10 5.57
C LEU A 114 10.56 19.66 6.82
N GLN A 115 10.46 20.44 7.86
CA GLN A 115 11.03 20.11 9.17
C GLN A 115 10.20 19.00 9.85
N PRO A 116 10.76 18.28 10.83
CA PRO A 116 10.02 17.26 11.57
C PRO A 116 8.65 17.78 12.04
N THR A 117 7.60 17.18 11.54
CA THR A 117 6.20 17.61 11.66
C THR A 117 5.41 16.47 12.28
N SER A 118 4.55 16.77 13.26
CA SER A 118 3.74 15.77 13.96
C SER A 118 2.66 15.19 13.05
N LEU A 119 2.63 13.86 12.93
CA LEU A 119 1.67 13.12 12.11
C LEU A 119 1.26 11.81 12.81
N TYR A 120 0.00 11.69 13.22
CA TYR A 120 -0.58 10.47 13.81
C TYR A 120 0.31 9.78 14.86
N GLY A 121 0.76 10.55 15.85
CA GLY A 121 1.58 10.05 16.95
C GLY A 121 3.04 9.69 16.61
N GLY A 122 3.45 9.96 15.37
CA GLY A 122 4.82 9.91 14.87
C GLY A 122 5.24 11.25 14.28
N SER A 123 6.22 11.22 13.39
CA SER A 123 6.70 12.41 12.69
C SER A 123 6.91 12.17 11.20
N MET A 124 6.89 13.25 10.44
CA MET A 124 7.18 13.31 9.02
C MET A 124 8.18 14.43 8.75
N GLN A 125 9.19 14.17 7.93
CA GLN A 125 10.09 15.18 7.39
C GLN A 125 10.38 14.91 5.92
N GLY A 126 10.88 15.91 5.20
CA GLY A 126 11.19 15.67 3.79
C GLY A 126 11.80 16.84 3.06
N LEU A 127 12.25 16.56 1.86
CA LEU A 127 12.82 17.53 0.92
C LEU A 127 12.09 17.38 -0.42
N LEU A 128 11.67 18.49 -0.98
CA LEU A 128 11.16 18.57 -2.36
C LEU A 128 12.01 19.56 -3.14
N ARG A 129 12.60 19.11 -4.23
CA ARG A 129 13.33 19.94 -5.18
C ARG A 129 12.64 19.93 -6.54
N VAL A 130 12.33 21.09 -7.06
CA VAL A 130 11.71 21.29 -8.36
C VAL A 130 12.62 22.17 -9.21
N ASP A 131 13.10 21.65 -10.35
CA ASP A 131 13.84 22.42 -11.35
C ASP A 131 12.92 22.72 -12.54
N GLY A 132 12.52 23.97 -12.66
CA GLY A 132 11.67 24.50 -13.75
C GLY A 132 12.48 24.98 -14.96
N GLY A 133 13.83 24.86 -14.96
CA GLY A 133 14.71 25.48 -15.95
C GLY A 133 14.89 24.73 -17.27
N GLY A 134 14.48 23.47 -17.38
CA GLY A 134 14.67 22.61 -18.54
C GLY A 134 13.51 22.66 -19.55
N ASN A 135 13.60 21.83 -20.61
CA ASN A 135 12.50 21.62 -21.56
C ASN A 135 11.29 20.93 -20.90
N ALA A 136 11.52 20.16 -19.84
CA ALA A 136 10.51 19.58 -18.98
C ALA A 136 10.94 19.74 -17.53
N PRO A 137 10.08 20.25 -16.64
CA PRO A 137 10.38 20.37 -15.21
C PRO A 137 10.72 19.01 -14.60
N THR A 138 11.68 19.00 -13.66
CA THR A 138 12.02 17.81 -12.89
C THR A 138 11.62 18.02 -11.43
N LEU A 139 11.14 16.96 -10.80
CA LEU A 139 10.76 16.91 -9.40
C LEU A 139 11.55 15.80 -8.73
N ASN A 140 12.21 16.11 -7.61
CA ASN A 140 12.88 15.12 -6.78
C ASN A 140 12.36 15.30 -5.35
N THR A 141 12.00 14.21 -4.70
CA THR A 141 11.52 14.24 -3.31
C THR A 141 12.16 13.14 -2.49
N GLN A 142 12.41 13.47 -1.23
CA GLN A 142 12.77 12.53 -0.18
C GLN A 142 11.76 12.72 0.96
N LEU A 143 11.24 11.63 1.48
CA LEU A 143 10.26 11.61 2.54
C LEU A 143 10.66 10.57 3.57
N GLU A 144 10.64 10.96 4.82
CA GLU A 144 10.86 10.10 5.97
C GLU A 144 9.66 10.19 6.90
N LEU A 145 9.08 9.04 7.23
CA LEU A 145 8.03 8.89 8.23
C LEU A 145 8.60 8.05 9.37
N ASP A 146 8.45 8.54 10.59
CA ASP A 146 8.95 7.87 11.78
C ASP A 146 7.83 7.59 12.77
N GLN A 147 7.68 6.31 13.15
CA GLN A 147 6.77 5.84 14.18
C GLN A 147 5.30 6.27 14.02
N LEU A 148 4.77 6.38 12.78
CA LEU A 148 3.36 6.71 12.56
C LEU A 148 2.43 5.58 13.02
N SER A 149 1.32 5.94 13.67
CA SER A 149 0.23 5.00 13.98
C SER A 149 -0.49 4.59 12.69
N ILE A 150 -0.36 3.32 12.27
CA ILE A 150 -1.04 2.80 11.08
C ILE A 150 -2.55 2.87 11.26
N MET A 151 -3.08 2.57 12.45
CA MET A 151 -4.51 2.58 12.73
C MET A 151 -5.15 3.96 12.52
N GLU A 152 -4.41 5.03 12.76
CA GLU A 152 -4.89 6.40 12.57
C GLU A 152 -4.61 6.93 11.16
N PHE A 153 -3.48 6.57 10.57
CA PHE A 153 -3.03 7.06 9.25
C PHE A 153 -3.72 6.35 8.08
N LEU A 154 -3.82 5.02 8.14
CA LEU A 154 -4.29 4.21 7.02
C LEU A 154 -5.73 4.54 6.57
N PRO A 155 -6.70 4.78 7.48
CA PRO A 155 -8.05 5.19 7.10
C PRO A 155 -8.13 6.52 6.34
N ALA A 156 -7.15 7.43 6.55
CA ALA A 156 -7.12 8.71 5.86
C ALA A 156 -6.75 8.57 4.36
N ILE A 157 -6.09 7.48 3.96
CA ILE A 157 -5.63 7.25 2.59
C ILE A 157 -6.25 6.02 1.91
N SER A 158 -6.84 5.11 2.68
CA SER A 158 -7.44 3.87 2.17
C SER A 158 -8.61 3.44 3.06
N ARG A 159 -9.36 2.43 2.62
CA ARG A 159 -10.40 1.78 3.44
C ARG A 159 -9.87 0.64 4.32
N LEU A 160 -8.58 0.37 4.26
CA LEU A 160 -7.93 -0.65 5.09
C LEU A 160 -7.87 -0.18 6.54
N ASN A 161 -8.46 -0.98 7.44
CA ASN A 161 -8.44 -0.77 8.88
C ASN A 161 -8.10 -2.06 9.64
N THR A 162 -7.49 -3.01 8.93
CA THR A 162 -7.22 -4.36 9.42
C THR A 162 -5.83 -4.53 10.01
N VAL A 163 -4.97 -3.50 9.89
CA VAL A 163 -3.59 -3.53 10.37
C VAL A 163 -3.39 -2.44 11.41
N THR A 164 -2.77 -2.78 12.52
CA THR A 164 -2.30 -1.83 13.52
C THR A 164 -0.78 -1.86 13.60
N GLY A 165 -0.18 -0.97 14.35
CA GLY A 165 1.26 -0.92 14.55
C GLY A 165 1.84 0.46 14.32
N ARG A 166 3.16 0.52 14.34
CA ARG A 166 3.94 1.70 14.04
C ARG A 166 4.70 1.49 12.76
N ILE A 167 4.59 2.44 11.82
CA ILE A 167 5.27 2.37 10.53
C ILE A 167 6.40 3.40 10.45
N GLU A 168 7.52 2.96 9.92
CA GLU A 168 8.65 3.76 9.47
C GLU A 168 8.73 3.66 7.95
N VAL A 169 8.97 4.76 7.27
CA VAL A 169 9.07 4.81 5.81
C VAL A 169 10.20 5.74 5.39
N ASP A 170 11.09 5.25 4.53
CA ASP A 170 12.04 6.06 3.79
C ASP A 170 11.71 5.97 2.30
N ALA A 171 11.42 7.10 1.68
CA ALA A 171 11.05 7.15 0.27
C ALA A 171 11.86 8.20 -0.48
N SER A 172 12.24 7.87 -1.70
CA SER A 172 12.93 8.79 -2.62
C SER A 172 12.34 8.61 -4.02
N PHE A 173 11.85 9.70 -4.60
CA PHE A 173 11.23 9.70 -5.92
C PHE A 173 11.75 10.82 -6.79
N ALA A 174 11.76 10.56 -8.10
CA ALA A 174 12.01 11.54 -9.13
C ALA A 174 10.95 11.43 -10.22
N ALA A 175 10.52 12.57 -10.76
CA ALA A 175 9.55 12.64 -11.85
C ALA A 175 9.92 13.77 -12.81
N THR A 176 9.44 13.70 -14.05
CA THR A 176 9.65 14.73 -15.07
C THR A 176 8.33 14.98 -15.79
N GLY A 177 7.90 16.24 -15.86
CA GLY A 177 6.66 16.58 -16.53
C GLY A 177 6.13 17.93 -16.10
N SER A 178 5.17 18.46 -16.87
CA SER A 178 4.52 19.74 -16.66
C SER A 178 3.09 19.63 -16.14
N SER A 179 2.59 18.40 -16.01
CA SER A 179 1.25 18.11 -15.51
C SER A 179 1.26 16.96 -14.51
N THR A 180 0.15 16.81 -13.77
CA THR A 180 0.02 15.75 -12.77
C THR A 180 0.10 14.35 -13.39
N ASN A 181 -0.46 14.15 -14.58
CA ASN A 181 -0.40 12.86 -15.26
C ASN A 181 1.01 12.57 -15.79
N GLU A 182 1.70 13.58 -16.40
CA GLU A 182 3.07 13.41 -16.85
C GLU A 182 4.02 13.08 -15.69
N LEU A 183 3.86 13.73 -14.53
CA LEU A 183 4.66 13.44 -13.34
C LEU A 183 4.39 12.02 -12.83
N LEU A 184 3.14 11.55 -12.81
CA LEU A 184 2.82 10.19 -12.41
C LEU A 184 3.37 9.16 -13.40
N ASP A 185 3.22 9.38 -14.71
CA ASP A 185 3.70 8.48 -15.76
C ASP A 185 5.25 8.37 -15.81
N THR A 186 5.95 9.34 -15.24
CA THR A 186 7.44 9.37 -15.20
C THR A 186 8.00 9.16 -13.80
N LEU A 187 7.15 8.86 -12.81
CA LEU A 187 7.57 8.71 -11.42
C LEU A 187 8.45 7.47 -11.25
N ASN A 188 9.68 7.68 -10.84
CA ASN A 188 10.65 6.63 -10.55
C ASN A 188 11.16 6.81 -9.13
N GLY A 189 11.43 5.71 -8.44
CA GLY A 189 11.98 5.81 -7.11
C GLY A 189 11.86 4.52 -6.30
N SER A 190 12.16 4.65 -5.04
CA SER A 190 12.10 3.52 -4.11
C SER A 190 11.56 3.94 -2.76
N THR A 191 10.95 2.98 -2.10
CA THR A 191 10.45 3.11 -0.72
C THR A 191 10.89 1.89 0.07
N THR A 192 11.48 2.11 1.24
CA THR A 192 11.63 1.09 2.28
C THR A 192 10.63 1.37 3.39
N PHE A 193 10.06 0.34 3.96
CA PHE A 193 9.19 0.48 5.12
C PHE A 193 9.41 -0.63 6.13
N ALA A 194 9.21 -0.32 7.40
CA ALA A 194 9.18 -1.27 8.49
C ALA A 194 7.95 -1.01 9.38
N ILE A 195 7.32 -2.07 9.85
CA ILE A 195 6.17 -2.01 10.75
C ILE A 195 6.49 -2.81 12.00
N SER A 196 6.40 -2.15 13.14
CA SER A 196 6.63 -2.75 14.46
C SER A 196 5.36 -2.73 15.32
N ASP A 197 5.35 -3.47 16.42
CA ASP A 197 4.24 -3.55 17.39
C ASP A 197 2.87 -3.77 16.74
N ASN A 198 2.83 -4.66 15.77
CA ASN A 198 1.71 -4.76 14.86
C ASN A 198 0.78 -5.93 15.16
N THR A 199 -0.49 -5.74 14.82
CA THR A 199 -1.50 -6.79 14.75
C THR A 199 -2.25 -6.71 13.42
N VAL A 200 -2.66 -7.86 12.91
CA VAL A 200 -3.46 -7.96 11.68
C VAL A 200 -4.78 -8.65 12.01
N ASP A 201 -5.88 -8.02 11.66
CA ASP A 201 -7.19 -8.68 11.59
C ASP A 201 -7.20 -9.61 10.38
N ILE A 202 -7.32 -10.91 10.62
CA ILE A 202 -7.31 -11.93 9.56
C ILE A 202 -8.70 -12.26 9.01
N GLY A 203 -9.68 -11.40 9.20
CA GLY A 203 -11.05 -11.60 8.71
C GLY A 203 -11.12 -11.89 7.21
N LEU A 204 -10.36 -11.14 6.39
CA LEU A 204 -10.24 -11.40 4.95
C LEU A 204 -9.63 -12.77 4.65
N ILE A 205 -8.58 -13.14 5.37
CA ILE A 205 -7.92 -14.44 5.25
C ILE A 205 -8.88 -15.56 5.64
N LYS A 206 -9.62 -15.40 6.75
CA LYS A 206 -10.66 -16.35 7.16
C LYS A 206 -11.75 -16.51 6.10
N GLN A 207 -12.15 -15.42 5.44
CA GLN A 207 -13.12 -15.47 4.34
C GLN A 207 -12.61 -16.34 3.20
N VAL A 208 -11.39 -16.08 2.71
CA VAL A 208 -10.73 -16.85 1.65
C VAL A 208 -10.66 -18.33 2.02
N PHE A 209 -10.17 -18.65 3.23
CA PHE A 209 -10.07 -20.04 3.67
C PHE A 209 -11.44 -20.69 3.94
N THR A 210 -12.49 -19.94 4.25
CA THR A 210 -13.85 -20.47 4.36
C THR A 210 -14.37 -20.94 3.01
N GLU A 211 -14.10 -20.21 1.94
CA GLU A 211 -14.44 -20.61 0.59
C GLU A 211 -13.67 -21.86 0.16
N ILE A 212 -12.38 -21.93 0.50
CA ILE A 212 -11.53 -23.10 0.26
C ILE A 212 -12.04 -24.32 1.05
N ALA A 213 -12.34 -24.16 2.33
CA ALA A 213 -12.83 -25.23 3.19
C ALA A 213 -14.19 -25.79 2.75
N ALA A 214 -15.02 -24.98 2.11
CA ALA A 214 -16.30 -25.42 1.54
C ALA A 214 -16.12 -26.45 0.41
N LEU A 215 -14.95 -26.53 -0.21
CA LEU A 215 -14.59 -27.53 -1.21
C LEU A 215 -14.10 -28.86 -0.59
N SER A 216 -13.79 -28.87 0.70
CA SER A 216 -13.27 -30.04 1.40
C SER A 216 -14.38 -30.78 2.16
N PRO A 217 -14.50 -32.11 1.99
CA PRO A 217 -15.49 -32.90 2.73
C PRO A 217 -15.20 -32.98 4.25
N THR A 218 -14.01 -32.62 4.70
CA THR A 218 -13.60 -32.67 6.11
C THR A 218 -13.72 -31.35 6.86
N GLY A 219 -14.25 -30.30 6.23
CA GLY A 219 -14.52 -28.97 6.76
C GLY A 219 -13.64 -28.53 7.93
N GLU A 220 -12.63 -27.72 7.66
CA GLU A 220 -11.80 -27.14 8.72
C GLU A 220 -12.62 -26.12 9.53
N SER A 221 -12.48 -26.13 10.85
CA SER A 221 -13.18 -25.16 11.71
C SER A 221 -12.44 -23.83 11.77
N ILE A 222 -12.49 -23.08 10.67
CA ILE A 222 -11.87 -21.75 10.54
C ILE A 222 -12.41 -20.76 11.60
N GLN A 223 -13.61 -21.02 12.12
CA GLN A 223 -14.20 -20.24 13.22
C GLN A 223 -13.39 -20.30 14.52
N GLN A 224 -12.54 -21.30 14.70
CA GLN A 224 -11.65 -21.43 15.86
C GLN A 224 -10.34 -20.66 15.72
N TRP A 225 -10.07 -20.12 14.53
CA TRP A 225 -8.89 -19.28 14.32
C TRP A 225 -9.00 -17.97 15.10
N PRO A 226 -7.90 -17.42 15.61
CA PRO A 226 -7.91 -16.09 16.21
C PRO A 226 -8.44 -15.06 15.20
N ASP A 227 -9.08 -14.00 15.68
CA ASP A 227 -9.52 -12.91 14.81
C ASP A 227 -8.38 -11.98 14.47
N VAL A 228 -7.39 -11.89 15.37
CA VAL A 228 -6.24 -11.02 15.26
C VAL A 228 -4.98 -11.83 15.49
N ILE A 229 -3.99 -11.66 14.63
CA ILE A 229 -2.65 -12.23 14.75
C ILE A 229 -1.66 -11.11 15.03
N GLN A 230 -0.78 -11.30 16.03
CA GLN A 230 0.36 -10.44 16.28
C GLN A 230 1.58 -11.03 15.59
N PHE A 231 2.30 -10.20 14.85
CA PHE A 231 3.58 -10.58 14.26
C PHE A 231 4.66 -9.58 14.68
N GLY A 232 5.89 -10.01 14.67
CA GLY A 232 7.00 -9.18 15.12
C GLY A 232 7.24 -8.00 14.20
N GLU A 233 8.24 -8.10 13.36
CA GLU A 233 8.63 -7.05 12.43
C GLU A 233 8.17 -7.42 11.01
N LEU A 234 7.52 -6.48 10.34
CA LEU A 234 7.17 -6.57 8.93
C LEU A 234 7.88 -5.42 8.21
N GLY A 235 8.61 -5.71 7.18
CA GLY A 235 9.26 -4.71 6.35
C GLY A 235 9.25 -5.08 4.89
N GLY A 236 9.51 -4.09 4.05
CA GLY A 236 9.54 -4.29 2.61
C GLY A 236 10.28 -3.19 1.87
N TYR A 237 10.53 -3.46 0.60
CA TYR A 237 11.11 -2.55 -0.35
C TYR A 237 10.21 -2.48 -1.59
N ILE A 238 9.89 -1.28 -2.03
CA ILE A 238 9.08 -1.02 -3.21
C ILE A 238 9.94 -0.25 -4.21
N LEU A 239 10.09 -0.77 -5.41
CA LEU A 239 10.68 -0.07 -6.53
C LEU A 239 9.57 0.37 -7.48
N MET A 240 9.62 1.61 -7.93
CA MET A 240 8.65 2.21 -8.83
C MET A 240 9.34 2.70 -10.10
N GLU A 241 8.79 2.35 -11.25
CA GLU A 241 9.24 2.80 -12.55
C GLU A 241 8.05 3.25 -13.39
N GLY A 242 8.05 4.52 -13.83
CA GLY A 242 6.96 5.08 -14.60
C GLY A 242 5.60 5.10 -13.87
N GLY A 243 5.61 5.32 -12.54
CA GLY A 243 4.40 5.36 -11.73
C GLY A 243 3.80 3.99 -11.39
N ILE A 244 4.46 2.92 -11.79
CA ILE A 244 4.01 1.54 -11.62
C ILE A 244 5.05 0.76 -10.83
N THR A 245 4.60 -0.08 -9.88
CA THR A 245 5.43 -1.14 -9.34
C THR A 245 5.07 -2.42 -10.06
N ASP A 246 5.93 -2.92 -10.92
CA ASP A 246 5.68 -4.14 -11.68
C ASP A 246 6.48 -5.31 -11.08
N SER A 247 5.85 -6.49 -11.06
CA SER A 247 6.49 -7.76 -10.66
C SER A 247 7.18 -7.74 -9.30
N GLN A 248 6.66 -6.96 -8.37
CA GLN A 248 7.18 -6.92 -7.01
C GLN A 248 6.92 -8.23 -6.28
N GLU A 249 7.97 -8.82 -5.73
CA GLU A 249 7.87 -10.03 -4.92
C GLU A 249 7.43 -9.69 -3.50
N ILE A 250 6.38 -10.37 -3.02
CA ILE A 250 5.91 -10.30 -1.64
C ILE A 250 6.27 -11.61 -0.94
N LYS A 251 6.87 -11.49 0.24
CA LYS A 251 7.10 -12.59 1.17
C LYS A 251 6.80 -12.13 2.59
N LEU A 252 5.80 -12.73 3.18
CA LEU A 252 5.39 -12.44 4.56
C LEU A 252 5.23 -13.75 5.31
N ARG A 253 5.86 -13.86 6.46
CA ARG A 253 5.72 -15.02 7.35
C ARG A 253 5.37 -14.57 8.76
N MET A 254 4.33 -15.17 9.30
CA MET A 254 3.85 -14.99 10.65
C MET A 254 3.64 -16.37 11.29
N ASP A 255 4.56 -16.80 12.16
CA ASP A 255 4.52 -18.15 12.74
C ASP A 255 4.29 -19.21 11.65
N ASN A 256 3.14 -19.92 11.69
CA ASN A 256 2.80 -20.94 10.70
C ASN A 256 2.02 -20.41 9.49
N PHE A 257 1.85 -19.09 9.35
CA PHE A 257 1.19 -18.47 8.21
C PHE A 257 2.23 -17.88 7.24
N ASP A 258 2.22 -18.31 6.00
CA ASP A 258 3.14 -17.89 4.95
C ASP A 258 2.38 -17.31 3.76
N ILE A 259 2.75 -16.12 3.34
CA ILE A 259 2.23 -15.46 2.14
C ILE A 259 3.39 -15.19 1.22
N SER A 260 3.27 -15.62 -0.02
CA SER A 260 4.23 -15.28 -1.07
C SER A 260 3.50 -14.99 -2.38
N GLY A 261 4.14 -14.24 -3.25
CA GLY A 261 3.57 -13.95 -4.57
C GLY A 261 4.22 -12.76 -5.24
N THR A 262 3.65 -12.37 -6.36
CA THR A 262 4.12 -11.27 -7.18
C THR A 262 2.96 -10.40 -7.63
N GLY A 263 3.23 -9.14 -7.89
CA GLY A 263 2.22 -8.21 -8.39
C GLY A 263 2.72 -6.78 -8.39
N GLY A 264 1.82 -5.84 -8.51
CA GLY A 264 2.18 -4.44 -8.58
C GLY A 264 1.05 -3.48 -8.22
N ILE A 265 1.42 -2.22 -8.17
CA ILE A 265 0.55 -1.08 -7.90
C ILE A 265 0.67 -0.10 -9.07
N ASP A 266 -0.46 0.36 -9.58
CA ASP A 266 -0.55 1.48 -10.53
C ASP A 266 -1.13 2.70 -9.80
N LEU A 267 -0.28 3.69 -9.54
CA LEU A 267 -0.68 4.91 -8.85
C LEU A 267 -1.59 5.79 -9.69
N ALA A 268 -1.38 5.85 -11.00
CA ALA A 268 -2.18 6.65 -11.90
C ALA A 268 -3.61 6.08 -12.04
N ALA A 269 -3.73 4.75 -12.13
CA ALA A 269 -5.00 4.05 -12.15
C ALA A 269 -5.60 3.85 -10.75
N ARG A 270 -4.82 4.02 -9.68
CA ARG A 270 -5.19 3.77 -8.28
C ARG A 270 -5.66 2.33 -8.06
N THR A 271 -4.94 1.38 -8.63
CA THR A 271 -5.23 -0.05 -8.59
C THR A 271 -4.02 -0.83 -8.09
N PHE A 272 -4.28 -2.04 -7.64
CA PHE A 272 -3.26 -3.05 -7.41
C PHE A 272 -3.68 -4.39 -8.02
N ASP A 273 -2.69 -5.23 -8.35
CA ASP A 273 -2.89 -6.56 -8.90
C ASP A 273 -1.77 -7.49 -8.39
N TYR A 274 -2.14 -8.46 -7.57
CA TYR A 274 -1.22 -9.41 -6.96
C TYR A 274 -1.73 -10.84 -7.08
N ASP A 275 -0.88 -11.73 -7.57
CA ASP A 275 -1.06 -13.17 -7.50
C ASP A 275 -0.32 -13.69 -6.27
N LEU A 276 -1.06 -14.15 -5.27
CA LEU A 276 -0.53 -14.59 -3.99
C LEU A 276 -0.75 -16.09 -3.79
N GLU A 277 0.13 -16.69 -3.01
CA GLU A 277 -0.02 -18.03 -2.44
C GLU A 277 -0.04 -17.91 -0.92
N LEU A 278 -1.10 -18.41 -0.30
CA LEU A 278 -1.25 -18.49 1.15
C LEU A 278 -0.99 -19.93 1.58
N ALA A 279 -0.09 -20.15 2.52
CA ALA A 279 0.18 -21.49 3.04
C ALA A 279 0.16 -21.49 4.58
N LEU A 280 -0.35 -22.57 5.14
CA LEU A 280 -0.23 -22.84 6.58
C LEU A 280 0.80 -23.95 6.79
N LEU A 281 1.88 -23.59 7.48
CA LEU A 281 3.03 -24.44 7.66
C LEU A 281 2.80 -25.41 8.83
N GLY A 282 3.23 -26.67 8.64
CA GLY A 282 3.23 -27.68 9.69
C GLY A 282 4.42 -27.55 10.65
N PRO A 283 4.46 -28.35 11.73
CA PRO A 283 5.61 -28.41 12.62
C PRO A 283 6.95 -28.60 11.86
N PRO A 284 8.08 -28.04 12.33
CA PRO A 284 8.32 -27.54 13.69
C PRO A 284 7.98 -26.07 13.92
N VAL A 285 7.33 -25.38 12.99
CA VAL A 285 6.93 -23.98 13.13
C VAL A 285 5.87 -23.83 14.22
N ALA A 286 5.87 -22.73 14.97
CA ALA A 286 4.84 -22.44 15.97
C ALA A 286 3.45 -22.44 15.30
N GLN A 287 2.48 -23.09 15.94
CA GLN A 287 1.13 -23.29 15.39
C GLN A 287 0.15 -22.27 15.98
N THR A 288 0.32 -21.01 15.65
CA THR A 288 -0.58 -19.93 16.10
C THR A 288 -1.96 -20.08 15.48
N ILE A 289 -2.01 -20.50 14.21
CA ILE A 289 -3.25 -20.89 13.54
C ILE A 289 -3.33 -22.42 13.55
N PRO A 290 -4.20 -23.01 14.40
CA PRO A 290 -4.38 -24.45 14.41
C PRO A 290 -5.08 -24.91 13.13
N ILE A 291 -4.50 -25.85 12.44
CA ILE A 291 -5.04 -26.41 11.19
C ILE A 291 -4.82 -27.92 11.14
N ASN A 292 -5.71 -28.62 10.45
CA ASN A 292 -5.55 -30.03 10.20
C ASN A 292 -4.31 -30.32 9.36
N GLU A 293 -3.57 -31.40 9.70
CA GLU A 293 -2.33 -31.81 9.03
C GLU A 293 -2.48 -31.99 7.51
N LEU A 294 -3.68 -32.27 7.01
CA LEU A 294 -3.95 -32.37 5.57
C LEU A 294 -3.67 -31.08 4.80
N TYR A 295 -3.83 -29.94 5.46
CA TYR A 295 -3.65 -28.62 4.85
C TYR A 295 -2.24 -28.05 5.07
N HIS A 296 -1.36 -28.75 5.83
CA HIS A 296 0.00 -28.28 6.06
C HIS A 296 0.79 -28.17 4.74
N ASN A 297 1.43 -27.02 4.55
CA ASN A 297 2.28 -26.71 3.40
C ASN A 297 1.56 -26.81 2.03
N VAL A 298 0.24 -26.66 2.03
CA VAL A 298 -0.54 -26.57 0.79
C VAL A 298 -0.63 -25.10 0.40
N PRO A 299 -0.05 -24.68 -0.73
CA PRO A 299 -0.16 -23.32 -1.22
C PRO A 299 -1.57 -23.10 -1.84
N TRP A 300 -2.29 -22.13 -1.31
CA TRP A 300 -3.59 -21.72 -1.80
C TRP A 300 -3.45 -20.47 -2.63
N PRO A 301 -3.67 -20.55 -3.95
CA PRO A 301 -3.56 -19.37 -4.80
C PRO A 301 -4.73 -18.41 -4.57
N VAL A 302 -4.39 -17.15 -4.47
CA VAL A 302 -5.32 -16.04 -4.23
C VAL A 302 -4.98 -14.90 -5.18
N ASN A 303 -5.94 -14.46 -5.94
CA ASN A 303 -5.81 -13.27 -6.76
C ASN A 303 -6.37 -12.06 -6.01
N CYS A 304 -5.55 -11.03 -5.85
CA CYS A 304 -5.90 -9.77 -5.18
C CYS A 304 -5.84 -8.63 -6.20
N ASN A 305 -6.98 -8.25 -6.75
CA ASN A 305 -7.09 -7.21 -7.77
C ASN A 305 -8.26 -6.28 -7.42
N ALA A 306 -7.96 -4.99 -7.19
CA ALA A 306 -8.97 -4.02 -6.84
C ALA A 306 -8.48 -2.58 -7.02
N ARG A 307 -9.40 -1.62 -6.86
CA ARG A 307 -9.07 -0.20 -6.67
C ARG A 307 -8.89 0.08 -5.18
N PHE A 308 -8.07 1.08 -4.84
CA PHE A 308 -7.82 1.47 -3.44
C PHE A 308 -9.09 1.84 -2.66
N ASN A 309 -10.15 2.28 -3.36
CA ASN A 309 -11.41 2.70 -2.76
C ASN A 309 -12.52 1.63 -2.80
N ASP A 310 -12.23 0.43 -3.31
CA ASP A 310 -13.20 -0.67 -3.31
C ASP A 310 -13.41 -1.20 -1.88
N GLU A 311 -14.46 -1.99 -1.68
CA GLU A 311 -14.69 -2.67 -0.39
C GLU A 311 -13.61 -3.72 -0.14
N VAL A 312 -13.01 -3.72 1.06
CA VAL A 312 -11.90 -4.62 1.44
C VAL A 312 -12.23 -6.10 1.20
N SER A 313 -13.49 -6.49 1.42
CA SER A 313 -13.98 -7.86 1.16
C SER A 313 -13.90 -8.29 -0.30
N GLN A 314 -13.69 -7.36 -1.22
CA GLN A 314 -13.58 -7.61 -2.66
C GLN A 314 -12.14 -7.62 -3.15
N TYR A 315 -11.18 -7.28 -2.30
CA TYR A 315 -9.78 -7.13 -2.68
C TYR A 315 -9.15 -8.45 -3.14
N CYS A 316 -9.46 -9.55 -2.47
CA CYS A 316 -8.83 -10.83 -2.73
C CYS A 316 -9.86 -11.95 -2.89
N ARG A 317 -9.60 -12.87 -3.81
CA ARG A 317 -10.44 -14.03 -4.07
C ARG A 317 -9.58 -15.28 -4.28
N PRO A 318 -10.02 -16.47 -3.82
CA PRO A 318 -9.33 -17.69 -4.13
C PRO A 318 -9.28 -17.92 -5.66
N ASP A 319 -8.13 -18.29 -6.18
CA ASP A 319 -7.99 -18.73 -7.57
C ASP A 319 -8.16 -20.23 -7.69
N PHE A 320 -9.34 -20.66 -8.10
CA PHE A 320 -9.64 -22.07 -8.29
C PHE A 320 -9.16 -22.64 -9.64
N SER A 321 -8.51 -21.87 -10.50
CA SER A 321 -7.95 -22.37 -11.76
C SER A 321 -6.89 -23.45 -11.52
N ARG A 322 -6.17 -23.37 -10.39
CA ARG A 322 -5.16 -24.35 -9.94
C ARG A 322 -5.71 -25.43 -8.98
N ALA A 323 -7.03 -25.55 -8.86
CA ALA A 323 -7.66 -26.49 -7.93
C ALA A 323 -7.16 -27.95 -8.08
N ARG A 324 -6.80 -28.37 -9.30
CA ARG A 324 -6.26 -29.72 -9.56
C ARG A 324 -4.94 -29.95 -8.82
N GLU A 325 -4.05 -28.99 -8.80
CA GLU A 325 -2.74 -29.09 -8.11
C GLU A 325 -2.96 -29.18 -6.60
N ILE A 326 -3.84 -28.35 -6.06
CA ILE A 326 -4.22 -28.34 -4.64
C ILE A 326 -4.79 -29.70 -4.22
N PHE A 327 -5.75 -30.24 -4.97
CA PHE A 327 -6.34 -31.55 -4.66
C PHE A 327 -5.33 -32.68 -4.78
N THR A 328 -4.37 -32.60 -5.69
CA THR A 328 -3.28 -33.56 -5.79
C THR A 328 -2.41 -33.53 -4.53
N GLN A 329 -2.08 -32.35 -4.04
CA GLN A 329 -1.26 -32.17 -2.84
C GLN A 329 -1.99 -32.63 -1.57
N LEU A 330 -3.28 -32.28 -1.44
CA LEU A 330 -4.14 -32.76 -0.35
C LEU A 330 -4.22 -34.31 -0.35
N GLY A 331 -4.36 -34.92 -1.52
CA GLY A 331 -4.34 -36.36 -1.68
C GLY A 331 -3.01 -37.00 -1.25
N THR A 332 -1.89 -36.36 -1.58
CA THR A 332 -0.55 -36.78 -1.14
C THR A 332 -0.41 -36.68 0.38
N ASN A 333 -0.86 -35.59 0.99
CA ASN A 333 -0.84 -35.41 2.43
C ASN A 333 -1.72 -36.46 3.14
N ALA A 334 -2.91 -36.73 2.63
CA ALA A 334 -3.79 -37.75 3.17
C ALA A 334 -3.16 -39.16 3.13
N LEU A 335 -2.48 -39.50 2.04
CA LEU A 335 -1.76 -40.77 1.92
C LEU A 335 -0.57 -40.80 2.89
N ARG A 336 0.20 -39.74 3.00
CA ARG A 336 1.32 -39.62 3.94
C ARG A 336 0.85 -39.84 5.39
N ASN A 337 -0.20 -39.15 5.82
CA ASN A 337 -0.77 -39.32 7.16
C ASN A 337 -1.28 -40.74 7.42
N GLN A 338 -1.95 -41.35 6.46
CA GLN A 338 -2.42 -42.72 6.58
C GLN A 338 -1.26 -43.72 6.72
N LEU A 339 -0.17 -43.52 5.98
CA LEU A 339 1.04 -44.34 6.09
C LEU A 339 1.75 -44.13 7.42
N GLN A 340 1.86 -42.90 7.90
CA GLN A 340 2.47 -42.56 9.21
C GLN A 340 1.68 -43.21 10.36
N ASN A 341 0.34 -43.12 10.34
CA ASN A 341 -0.51 -43.74 11.37
C ASN A 341 -0.36 -45.28 11.35
N ARG A 342 -0.35 -45.89 10.19
CA ARG A 342 -0.13 -47.37 10.08
C ARG A 342 1.25 -47.80 10.58
N LEU A 343 2.29 -46.98 10.33
CA LEU A 343 3.65 -47.25 10.82
C LEU A 343 3.73 -47.12 12.35
N THR A 344 3.03 -46.14 12.91
CA THR A 344 2.97 -45.96 14.37
C THR A 344 2.26 -47.13 15.06
N ASP A 345 1.20 -47.66 14.45
CA ASP A 345 0.39 -48.73 15.01
C ASP A 345 1.03 -50.15 14.83
N GLN A 346 1.85 -50.34 13.81
CA GLN A 346 2.37 -51.67 13.42
C GLN A 346 3.88 -51.84 13.66
N VAL A 347 4.62 -50.78 13.91
CA VAL A 347 6.07 -50.83 14.09
C VAL A 347 6.44 -50.65 15.58
N PRO A 348 7.29 -51.54 16.14
CA PRO A 348 7.78 -51.38 17.52
C PRO A 348 8.38 -50.00 17.74
N GLU A 349 8.18 -49.44 18.93
CA GLU A 349 8.54 -48.07 19.29
C GLU A 349 10.02 -47.74 18.98
N GLU A 350 10.91 -48.72 19.17
CA GLU A 350 12.36 -48.63 18.90
C GLU A 350 12.72 -48.39 17.43
N LEU A 351 11.83 -48.74 16.49
CA LEU A 351 12.05 -48.65 15.03
C LEU A 351 11.22 -47.54 14.36
N GLN A 352 10.35 -46.86 15.10
CA GLN A 352 9.45 -45.85 14.54
C GLN A 352 10.19 -44.67 13.96
N ASP A 353 11.24 -44.19 14.60
CA ASP A 353 12.02 -43.03 14.11
C ASP A 353 12.80 -43.35 12.84
N THR A 354 13.31 -44.59 12.74
CA THR A 354 13.98 -45.06 11.51
C THR A 354 12.97 -45.17 10.37
N ALA A 355 11.79 -45.74 10.64
CA ALA A 355 10.74 -45.88 9.65
C ALA A 355 10.19 -44.51 9.17
N ARG A 356 10.03 -43.52 10.08
CA ARG A 356 9.67 -42.16 9.74
C ARG A 356 10.73 -41.45 8.87
N SER A 357 12.01 -41.67 9.18
CA SER A 357 13.12 -41.11 8.40
C SER A 357 13.14 -41.65 6.97
N ILE A 358 12.93 -42.97 6.82
CA ILE A 358 12.85 -43.64 5.50
C ILE A 358 11.63 -43.13 4.73
N LEU A 359 10.49 -42.99 5.40
CA LEU A 359 9.26 -42.48 4.76
C LEU A 359 9.43 -41.06 4.23
N ARG A 360 10.07 -40.20 5.00
CA ARG A 360 10.41 -38.84 4.54
C ARG A 360 11.31 -38.85 3.31
N SER A 361 12.32 -39.71 3.27
CA SER A 361 13.24 -39.76 2.14
C SER A 361 12.63 -40.37 0.85
N ILE A 362 11.44 -40.98 0.93
CA ILE A 362 10.73 -41.55 -0.23
C ILE A 362 9.62 -40.59 -0.73
N LEU A 363 9.11 -39.73 0.14
CA LEU A 363 7.96 -38.84 -0.14
C LEU A 363 8.34 -37.40 -0.40
N ASP A 364 9.58 -37.00 -0.13
CA ASP A 364 10.21 -35.75 -0.55
C ASP A 364 10.91 -35.92 -1.90
#